data_895deb2c19a3b6b66427802424dfab10
#
_entry.id   895deb2c19a3b6b66427802424dfab10
#
_cell.length_a   1.000
_cell.length_b   1.000
_cell.length_c   1.000
_cell.angle_alpha   90.00
_cell.angle_beta   90.00
_cell.angle_gamma   90.00
#
_symmetry.space_group_name_H-M   'P 1'
#
loop_
_entity.id
_entity.type
_entity.pdbx_description
1 polymer ?
#
loop_
_entity_poly.entity_id
_entity_poly.type
_entity_poly.pdbx_seq_one_letter_code
_entity_poly.pdbx_strand_id
1 'polypeptide(L)'
;MLREEAILLSLKKLDYLSRSQLQKMHGLSGDRNARKVLDNMKQFISCFRGENRENIYHLNKTGRERVGCEVIRQKTIQAGHYLMRADAYLHYTANEDWRNELKFSVPEVVTVIPDSYFRHYSKRHFLEIDHLQHMNKNREKVDRYKKLYATGVLQKKIGYFPRMVWVTLTVSRKQQLLEWCNGLDVIIHLWDEIK
;
A
#
# COMPACT_ATOMS: atom_id res chain seq x y z
N MET A 1 -15.91 18.87 -0.80
CA MET A 1 -14.89 18.43 -1.78
C MET A 1 -15.60 17.82 -2.97
N LEU A 2 -15.26 18.24 -4.20
CA LEU A 2 -15.85 17.66 -5.41
C LEU A 2 -15.35 16.20 -5.57
N ARG A 3 -16.22 15.32 -6.09
CA ARG A 3 -15.90 13.88 -6.30
C ARG A 3 -14.61 13.67 -7.11
N GLU A 4 -14.40 14.46 -8.15
CA GLU A 4 -13.19 14.39 -8.99
C GLU A 4 -11.93 14.67 -8.18
N GLU A 5 -11.93 15.70 -7.36
CA GLU A 5 -10.80 16.05 -6.49
C GLU A 5 -10.50 14.93 -5.48
N ALA A 6 -11.53 14.32 -4.90
CA ALA A 6 -11.37 13.17 -4.00
C ALA A 6 -10.69 11.98 -4.70
N ILE A 7 -11.06 11.68 -5.96
CA ILE A 7 -10.42 10.64 -6.77
C ILE A 7 -8.93 10.97 -7.03
N LEU A 8 -8.62 12.21 -7.40
CA LEU A 8 -7.24 12.64 -7.64
C LEU A 8 -6.38 12.55 -6.38
N LEU A 9 -6.93 12.94 -5.22
CA LEU A 9 -6.24 12.81 -3.93
C LEU A 9 -6.00 11.35 -3.53
N SER A 10 -6.93 10.44 -3.85
CA SER A 10 -6.73 9.01 -3.64
C SER A 10 -5.61 8.46 -4.51
N LEU A 11 -5.54 8.87 -5.78
CA LEU A 11 -4.45 8.50 -6.69
C LEU A 11 -3.10 9.12 -6.28
N LYS A 12 -3.10 10.35 -5.71
CA LYS A 12 -1.90 10.93 -5.10
C LYS A 12 -1.41 10.11 -3.91
N LYS A 13 -2.33 9.61 -3.08
CA LYS A 13 -2.01 8.85 -1.86
C LYS A 13 -1.54 7.42 -2.16
N LEU A 14 -2.16 6.74 -3.13
CA LEU A 14 -1.98 5.30 -3.36
C LEU A 14 -1.25 4.97 -4.67
N ASP A 15 -0.88 5.97 -5.45
CA ASP A 15 -0.13 5.88 -6.71
C ASP A 15 -0.93 5.27 -7.87
N TYR A 16 -1.44 4.05 -7.69
CA TYR A 16 -2.23 3.31 -8.68
C TYR A 16 -3.47 2.74 -8.01
N LEU A 17 -4.60 2.86 -8.71
CA LEU A 17 -5.86 2.26 -8.29
C LEU A 17 -6.53 1.60 -9.49
N SER A 18 -7.07 0.42 -9.28
CA SER A 18 -7.94 -0.20 -10.25
C SER A 18 -9.31 0.51 -10.31
N ARG A 19 -10.07 0.26 -11.37
CA ARG A 19 -11.44 0.78 -11.46
C ARG A 19 -12.30 0.31 -10.27
N SER A 20 -12.21 -0.96 -9.90
CA SER A 20 -12.97 -1.53 -8.79
C SER A 20 -12.60 -0.90 -7.45
N GLN A 21 -11.32 -0.65 -7.21
CA GLN A 21 -10.86 0.06 -6.01
C GLN A 21 -11.38 1.50 -5.95
N LEU A 22 -11.31 2.26 -7.07
CA LEU A 22 -11.88 3.60 -7.16
C LEU A 22 -13.39 3.59 -6.95
N GLN A 23 -14.07 2.57 -7.50
CA GLN A 23 -15.50 2.36 -7.35
C GLN A 23 -15.89 2.14 -5.89
N LYS A 24 -15.16 1.27 -5.18
CA LYS A 24 -15.33 0.98 -3.75
C LYS A 24 -15.05 2.21 -2.88
N MET A 25 -13.95 2.94 -3.15
CA MET A 25 -13.52 4.11 -2.37
C MET A 25 -14.46 5.30 -2.48
N HIS A 26 -15.04 5.52 -3.67
CA HIS A 26 -15.80 6.74 -3.98
C HIS A 26 -17.31 6.49 -4.20
N GLY A 27 -17.79 5.28 -3.90
CA GLY A 27 -19.20 4.93 -4.06
C GLY A 27 -19.69 5.10 -5.51
N LEU A 28 -18.86 4.76 -6.50
CA LEU A 28 -19.26 4.85 -7.90
C LEU A 28 -20.17 3.67 -8.22
N SER A 29 -21.47 3.91 -8.24
CA SER A 29 -22.49 2.88 -8.47
C SER A 29 -22.35 2.25 -9.85
N GLY A 30 -22.13 0.91 -9.89
CA GLY A 30 -22.06 0.12 -11.11
C GLY A 30 -20.90 0.43 -12.07
N ASP A 31 -20.49 -0.56 -12.81
CA ASP A 31 -19.34 -0.50 -13.74
C ASP A 31 -19.50 0.56 -14.83
N ARG A 32 -20.71 0.72 -15.37
CA ARG A 32 -20.99 1.68 -16.43
C ARG A 32 -20.80 3.13 -15.94
N ASN A 33 -21.31 3.43 -14.75
CA ASN A 33 -21.16 4.75 -14.15
C ASN A 33 -19.71 5.05 -13.78
N ALA A 34 -19.00 4.08 -13.16
CA ALA A 34 -17.60 4.24 -12.85
C ALA A 34 -16.75 4.53 -14.08
N ARG A 35 -16.97 3.80 -15.19
CA ARG A 35 -16.30 4.08 -16.48
C ARG A 35 -16.60 5.50 -16.97
N LYS A 36 -17.87 5.92 -16.97
CA LYS A 36 -18.25 7.27 -17.41
C LYS A 36 -17.56 8.36 -16.58
N VAL A 37 -17.55 8.22 -15.25
CA VAL A 37 -16.87 9.18 -14.36
C VAL A 37 -15.37 9.25 -14.66
N LEU A 38 -14.70 8.11 -14.78
CA LEU A 38 -13.26 8.05 -15.03
C LEU A 38 -12.89 8.49 -16.46
N ASP A 39 -13.75 8.24 -17.43
CA ASP A 39 -13.58 8.74 -18.80
C ASP A 39 -13.68 10.26 -18.88
N ASN A 40 -14.56 10.89 -18.11
CA ASN A 40 -14.65 12.35 -18.01
C ASN A 40 -13.41 12.98 -17.35
N MET A 41 -12.61 12.19 -16.63
CA MET A 41 -11.40 12.64 -15.95
C MET A 41 -10.11 12.43 -16.77
N LYS A 42 -10.17 12.01 -18.04
CA LYS A 42 -8.99 11.73 -18.89
C LYS A 42 -7.99 12.89 -19.00
N GLN A 43 -8.44 14.11 -18.80
CA GLN A 43 -7.54 15.28 -18.75
C GLN A 43 -6.59 15.24 -17.53
N PHE A 44 -6.92 14.51 -16.45
CA PHE A 44 -6.17 14.47 -15.19
C PHE A 44 -5.55 13.11 -14.90
N ILE A 45 -6.09 12.04 -15.47
CA ILE A 45 -5.65 10.67 -15.21
C ILE A 45 -5.30 9.95 -16.50
N SER A 46 -4.29 9.08 -16.39
CA SER A 46 -3.98 8.09 -17.43
C SER A 46 -4.35 6.71 -16.92
N CYS A 47 -4.58 5.77 -17.84
CA CYS A 47 -4.81 4.38 -17.49
C CYS A 47 -4.08 3.43 -18.43
N PHE A 48 -3.84 2.22 -17.96
CA PHE A 48 -3.37 1.09 -18.75
C PHE A 48 -4.08 -0.19 -18.31
N ARG A 49 -4.03 -1.21 -19.17
CA ARG A 49 -4.65 -2.50 -18.90
C ARG A 49 -3.77 -3.31 -17.95
N GLY A 50 -4.34 -3.72 -16.79
CA GLY A 50 -3.71 -4.65 -15.85
C GLY A 50 -3.83 -6.11 -16.29
N GLU A 51 -3.17 -7.01 -15.55
CA GLU A 51 -3.18 -8.45 -15.82
C GLU A 51 -4.59 -9.05 -15.79
N ASN A 52 -5.44 -8.62 -14.87
CA ASN A 52 -6.85 -9.04 -14.74
C ASN A 52 -7.78 -8.37 -15.76
N ARG A 53 -7.23 -7.81 -16.85
CA ARG A 53 -7.99 -7.07 -17.87
C ARG A 53 -8.79 -5.88 -17.34
N GLU A 54 -8.54 -5.44 -16.11
CA GLU A 54 -9.10 -4.23 -15.54
C GLU A 54 -8.19 -3.02 -15.81
N ASN A 55 -8.75 -1.82 -15.96
CA ASN A 55 -7.97 -0.60 -16.10
C ASN A 55 -7.41 -0.18 -14.75
N ILE A 56 -6.12 0.16 -14.76
CA ILE A 56 -5.37 0.71 -13.63
C ILE A 56 -5.10 2.18 -13.95
N TYR A 57 -5.46 3.06 -13.03
CA TYR A 57 -5.40 4.50 -13.17
C TYR A 57 -4.27 5.09 -12.33
N HIS A 58 -3.67 6.15 -12.84
CA HIS A 58 -2.69 6.98 -12.13
C HIS A 58 -2.79 8.44 -12.59
N LEU A 59 -2.23 9.36 -11.83
CA LEU A 59 -2.21 10.78 -12.20
C LEU A 59 -1.33 11.00 -13.43
N ASN A 60 -1.85 11.73 -14.43
CA ASN A 60 -1.03 12.30 -15.51
C ASN A 60 -0.40 13.63 -15.07
N LYS A 61 0.27 14.34 -15.94
CA LYS A 61 0.92 15.63 -15.63
C LYS A 61 -0.07 16.64 -15.05
N THR A 62 -1.17 16.88 -15.73
CA THR A 62 -2.20 17.86 -15.34
C THR A 62 -2.84 17.47 -13.98
N GLY A 63 -3.11 16.18 -13.78
CA GLY A 63 -3.65 15.70 -12.51
C GLY A 63 -2.68 15.88 -11.34
N ARG A 64 -1.37 15.64 -11.57
CA ARG A 64 -0.35 15.89 -10.55
C ARG A 64 -0.25 17.36 -10.18
N GLU A 65 -0.21 18.24 -11.16
CA GLU A 65 -0.18 19.71 -10.95
C GLU A 65 -1.40 20.17 -10.13
N ARG A 66 -2.59 19.65 -10.45
CA ARG A 66 -3.84 20.02 -9.77
C ARG A 66 -3.85 19.66 -8.28
N VAL A 67 -3.22 18.54 -7.88
CA VAL A 67 -3.21 18.10 -6.47
C VAL A 67 -1.84 18.25 -5.79
N GLY A 68 -0.90 18.93 -6.42
CA GLY A 68 0.44 19.15 -5.88
C GLY A 68 1.18 17.81 -5.64
N CYS A 69 1.19 16.91 -6.64
CA CYS A 69 1.87 15.62 -6.58
C CYS A 69 3.14 15.66 -7.44
N GLU A 70 4.31 15.51 -6.83
CA GLU A 70 5.60 15.50 -7.54
C GLU A 70 5.95 14.11 -8.11
N VAL A 71 5.32 13.06 -7.58
CA VAL A 71 5.64 11.67 -7.96
C VAL A 71 5.11 11.35 -9.36
N ILE A 72 6.01 11.00 -10.27
CA ILE A 72 5.67 10.60 -11.63
C ILE A 72 5.45 9.09 -11.67
N ARG A 73 4.27 8.68 -12.14
CA ARG A 73 3.90 7.27 -12.36
C ARG A 73 3.62 7.02 -13.84
N GLN A 74 4.02 5.83 -14.30
CA GLN A 74 3.82 5.36 -15.66
C GLN A 74 3.39 3.88 -15.62
N LYS A 75 3.03 3.29 -16.77
CA LYS A 75 2.77 1.86 -16.85
C LYS A 75 3.95 1.07 -16.28
N THR A 76 3.67 0.15 -15.36
CA THR A 76 4.69 -0.65 -14.66
C THR A 76 4.24 -2.10 -14.48
N ILE A 77 5.19 -3.02 -14.52
CA ILE A 77 4.98 -4.43 -14.16
C ILE A 77 4.74 -4.61 -12.65
N GLN A 78 5.10 -3.61 -11.84
CA GLN A 78 4.87 -3.62 -10.39
C GLN A 78 3.46 -3.15 -10.00
N ALA A 79 2.56 -2.92 -10.96
CA ALA A 79 1.21 -2.45 -10.68
C ALA A 79 0.48 -3.33 -9.64
N GLY A 80 0.63 -4.65 -9.71
CA GLY A 80 0.06 -5.57 -8.74
C GLY A 80 0.47 -5.28 -7.29
N HIS A 81 1.73 -4.92 -7.04
CA HIS A 81 2.21 -4.52 -5.72
C HIS A 81 1.43 -3.30 -5.18
N TYR A 82 1.23 -2.27 -6.00
CA TYR A 82 0.49 -1.08 -5.61
C TYR A 82 -1.01 -1.36 -5.40
N LEU A 83 -1.60 -2.24 -6.21
CA LEU A 83 -2.99 -2.65 -6.02
C LEU A 83 -3.19 -3.44 -4.72
N MET A 84 -2.28 -4.35 -4.39
CA MET A 84 -2.30 -5.04 -3.09
C MET A 84 -2.19 -4.06 -1.92
N ARG A 85 -1.33 -3.03 -2.04
CA ARG A 85 -1.21 -1.96 -1.05
C ARG A 85 -2.51 -1.16 -0.91
N ALA A 86 -3.19 -0.88 -2.02
CA ALA A 86 -4.46 -0.18 -2.02
C ALA A 86 -5.60 -1.03 -1.41
N ASP A 87 -5.62 -2.34 -1.64
CA ASP A 87 -6.58 -3.24 -0.98
C ASP A 87 -6.33 -3.32 0.54
N ALA A 88 -5.06 -3.36 0.97
CA ALA A 88 -4.73 -3.26 2.38
C ALA A 88 -5.21 -1.92 2.99
N TYR A 89 -5.04 -0.80 2.26
CA TYR A 89 -5.59 0.50 2.67
C TYR A 89 -7.11 0.47 2.85
N LEU A 90 -7.84 -0.18 1.93
CA LEU A 90 -9.29 -0.33 1.99
C LEU A 90 -9.74 -1.28 3.12
N HIS A 91 -8.99 -2.35 3.35
CA HIS A 91 -9.26 -3.32 4.41
C HIS A 91 -9.09 -2.70 5.82
N TYR A 92 -8.02 -1.97 6.03
CA TYR A 92 -7.74 -1.28 7.28
C TYR A 92 -8.41 0.10 7.32
N THR A 93 -9.71 0.18 7.11
CA THR A 93 -10.50 1.43 7.08
C THR A 93 -10.22 2.34 8.28
N ALA A 94 -10.43 3.66 8.10
CA ALA A 94 -10.17 4.70 9.10
C ALA A 94 -8.68 5.01 9.36
N ASN A 95 -7.86 5.04 8.31
CA ASN A 95 -6.45 5.37 8.39
C ASN A 95 -6.20 6.87 8.18
N GLU A 96 -6.18 7.66 9.21
CA GLU A 96 -5.86 9.08 9.12
C GLU A 96 -4.37 9.32 8.81
N ASP A 97 -3.47 8.46 9.32
CA ASP A 97 -2.02 8.63 9.31
C ASP A 97 -1.30 7.67 8.33
N TRP A 98 -1.94 7.28 7.24
CA TRP A 98 -1.30 6.41 6.25
C TRP A 98 -0.18 7.13 5.51
N ARG A 99 1.02 6.58 5.56
CA ARG A 99 2.22 7.10 4.88
C ARG A 99 2.93 5.97 4.14
N ASN A 100 3.18 6.16 2.85
CA ASN A 100 3.95 5.22 2.05
C ASN A 100 5.43 5.47 2.23
N GLU A 101 6.22 4.40 2.23
CA GLU A 101 7.68 4.39 2.12
C GLU A 101 8.38 5.29 3.17
N LEU A 102 7.80 5.38 4.37
CA LEU A 102 8.41 6.16 5.46
C LEU A 102 9.68 5.48 5.96
N LYS A 103 10.80 6.20 5.94
CA LYS A 103 12.10 5.66 6.36
C LYS A 103 12.24 5.68 7.89
N PHE A 104 12.60 4.53 8.45
CA PHE A 104 13.01 4.34 9.84
C PHE A 104 14.48 3.94 9.88
N SER A 105 15.33 4.75 10.49
CA SER A 105 16.77 4.51 10.52
C SER A 105 17.32 4.66 11.93
N VAL A 106 18.14 3.71 12.34
CA VAL A 106 19.06 3.80 13.47
C VAL A 106 20.46 3.85 12.86
N PRO A 107 21.17 4.97 12.95
CA PRO A 107 22.47 5.16 12.30
C PRO A 107 23.42 3.97 12.55
N GLU A 108 24.12 3.54 11.52
CA GLU A 108 25.11 2.45 11.52
C GLU A 108 24.58 1.07 11.93
N VAL A 109 23.29 0.95 12.30
CA VAL A 109 22.69 -0.30 12.77
C VAL A 109 21.72 -0.87 11.73
N VAL A 110 20.64 -0.13 11.41
CA VAL A 110 19.58 -0.63 10.51
C VAL A 110 18.76 0.50 9.90
N THR A 111 18.35 0.30 8.67
CA THR A 111 17.31 1.10 8.01
C THR A 111 16.22 0.17 7.47
N VAL A 112 14.96 0.49 7.76
CA VAL A 112 13.78 -0.14 7.16
C VAL A 112 12.90 0.92 6.49
N ILE A 113 12.29 0.53 5.38
CA ILE A 113 11.34 1.36 4.64
C ILE A 113 10.14 0.45 4.35
N PRO A 114 9.11 0.43 5.21
CA PRO A 114 7.90 -0.32 4.95
C PRO A 114 7.17 0.23 3.72
N ASP A 115 6.44 -0.61 3.01
CA ASP A 115 5.59 -0.19 1.90
C ASP A 115 4.53 0.82 2.34
N SER A 116 4.06 0.69 3.60
CA SER A 116 3.30 1.75 4.28
C SER A 116 3.45 1.66 5.80
N TYR A 117 3.25 2.81 6.45
CA TYR A 117 3.16 2.94 7.89
C TYR A 117 1.86 3.64 8.23
N PHE A 118 1.06 3.06 9.11
CA PHE A 118 -0.28 3.57 9.39
C PHE A 118 -0.72 3.32 10.85
N ARG A 119 -1.76 4.02 11.27
CA ARG A 119 -2.44 3.78 12.53
C ARG A 119 -3.78 3.11 12.26
N HIS A 120 -4.06 2.01 12.94
CA HIS A 120 -5.35 1.36 12.94
C HIS A 120 -5.81 1.21 14.39
N TYR A 121 -6.96 1.79 14.71
CA TYR A 121 -7.34 2.09 16.09
C TYR A 121 -6.22 2.89 16.79
N SER A 122 -5.78 2.45 17.98
CA SER A 122 -4.73 3.13 18.76
C SER A 122 -3.30 2.67 18.43
N LYS A 123 -3.11 1.66 17.56
CA LYS A 123 -1.79 1.05 17.32
C LYS A 123 -1.21 1.40 15.95
N ARG A 124 0.11 1.54 15.91
CA ARG A 124 0.88 1.71 14.68
C ARG A 124 1.22 0.37 14.05
N HIS A 125 1.26 0.35 12.71
CA HIS A 125 1.52 -0.83 11.90
C HIS A 125 2.56 -0.52 10.84
N PHE A 126 3.41 -1.51 10.54
CA PHE A 126 4.23 -1.57 9.33
C PHE A 126 3.55 -2.50 8.34
N LEU A 127 3.33 -2.06 7.12
CA LEU A 127 2.81 -2.88 6.02
C LEU A 127 3.93 -3.26 5.07
N GLU A 128 3.98 -4.52 4.71
CA GLU A 128 4.83 -5.07 3.64
C GLU A 128 3.99 -5.85 2.65
N ILE A 129 4.20 -5.59 1.38
CA ILE A 129 3.52 -6.24 0.26
C ILE A 129 4.46 -7.24 -0.40
N ASP A 130 4.10 -8.49 -0.34
CA ASP A 130 4.83 -9.59 -0.96
C ASP A 130 4.11 -10.04 -2.25
N HIS A 131 4.35 -9.31 -3.36
CA HIS A 131 3.73 -9.60 -4.65
C HIS A 131 4.53 -10.65 -5.45
N LEU A 132 5.59 -10.26 -6.14
CA LEU A 132 6.37 -11.13 -7.03
C LEU A 132 7.86 -11.23 -6.66
N GLN A 133 8.27 -10.69 -5.54
CA GLN A 133 9.67 -10.70 -5.14
C GLN A 133 10.13 -12.10 -4.67
N HIS A 134 11.41 -12.40 -4.82
CA HIS A 134 12.00 -13.62 -4.29
C HIS A 134 11.90 -13.66 -2.75
N MET A 135 11.57 -14.83 -2.18
CA MET A 135 11.41 -15.00 -0.74
C MET A 135 12.64 -14.59 0.08
N ASN A 136 13.87 -14.76 -0.48
CA ASN A 136 15.10 -14.29 0.18
C ASN A 136 15.05 -12.78 0.49
N LYS A 137 14.44 -11.96 -0.37
CA LYS A 137 14.26 -10.52 -0.11
C LYS A 137 13.31 -10.25 1.05
N ASN A 138 12.27 -11.07 1.18
CA ASN A 138 11.37 -10.99 2.33
C ASN A 138 12.10 -11.38 3.62
N ARG A 139 12.93 -12.42 3.59
CA ARG A 139 13.76 -12.83 4.73
C ARG A 139 14.70 -11.70 5.16
N GLU A 140 15.42 -11.09 4.21
CA GLU A 140 16.28 -9.93 4.48
C GLU A 140 15.49 -8.75 5.11
N LYS A 141 14.24 -8.52 4.67
CA LYS A 141 13.36 -7.50 5.27
C LYS A 141 13.02 -7.87 6.72
N VAL A 142 12.59 -9.11 6.98
CA VAL A 142 12.29 -9.60 8.34
C VAL A 142 13.49 -9.45 9.26
N ASP A 143 14.68 -9.84 8.80
CA ASP A 143 15.92 -9.71 9.58
C ASP A 143 16.22 -8.25 9.95
N ARG A 144 15.97 -7.31 9.03
CA ARG A 144 16.09 -5.87 9.33
C ARG A 144 15.07 -5.39 10.36
N TYR A 145 13.82 -5.88 10.30
CA TYR A 145 12.82 -5.57 11.33
C TYR A 145 13.19 -6.14 12.70
N LYS A 146 13.72 -7.35 12.77
CA LYS A 146 14.25 -7.94 14.02
C LYS A 146 15.40 -7.12 14.58
N LYS A 147 16.33 -6.66 13.74
CA LYS A 147 17.40 -5.74 14.16
C LYS A 147 16.82 -4.44 14.71
N LEU A 148 15.84 -3.82 14.03
CA LEU A 148 15.19 -2.60 14.50
C LEU A 148 14.46 -2.84 15.82
N TYR A 149 13.76 -3.95 15.98
CA TYR A 149 13.12 -4.35 17.23
C TYR A 149 14.11 -4.46 18.38
N ALA A 150 15.25 -5.12 18.15
CA ALA A 150 16.30 -5.33 19.15
C ALA A 150 16.95 -4.01 19.65
N THR A 151 16.91 -2.94 18.86
CA THR A 151 17.42 -1.63 19.29
C THR A 151 16.60 -0.99 20.41
N GLY A 152 15.33 -1.35 20.56
CA GLY A 152 14.41 -0.76 21.53
C GLY A 152 14.02 0.70 21.25
N VAL A 153 14.51 1.31 20.17
CA VAL A 153 14.31 2.76 19.89
C VAL A 153 12.83 3.10 19.73
N LEU A 154 12.07 2.29 18.98
CA LEU A 154 10.64 2.55 18.80
C LEU A 154 9.86 2.31 20.08
N GLN A 155 10.18 1.24 20.83
CA GLN A 155 9.55 0.94 22.11
C GLN A 155 9.75 2.08 23.12
N LYS A 156 10.94 2.68 23.15
CA LYS A 156 11.22 3.86 23.99
C LYS A 156 10.44 5.10 23.52
N LYS A 157 10.26 5.27 22.20
CA LYS A 157 9.64 6.47 21.62
C LYS A 157 8.11 6.45 21.68
N ILE A 158 7.47 5.31 21.44
CA ILE A 158 6.00 5.19 21.31
C ILE A 158 5.39 4.14 22.24
N GLY A 159 6.20 3.54 23.15
CA GLY A 159 5.76 2.56 24.15
C GLY A 159 5.69 1.11 23.67
N TYR A 160 5.81 0.84 22.38
CA TYR A 160 5.74 -0.51 21.79
C TYR A 160 6.43 -0.54 20.42
N PHE A 161 6.62 -1.73 19.87
CA PHE A 161 7.04 -1.90 18.47
C PHE A 161 5.79 -2.00 17.58
N PRO A 162 5.72 -1.28 16.44
CA PRO A 162 4.58 -1.38 15.52
C PRO A 162 4.34 -2.82 15.08
N ARG A 163 3.07 -3.23 15.03
CA ARG A 163 2.69 -4.54 14.52
C ARG A 163 3.05 -4.66 13.06
N MET A 164 3.64 -5.79 12.68
CA MET A 164 3.91 -6.12 11.29
C MET A 164 2.62 -6.61 10.61
N VAL A 165 2.34 -6.10 9.41
CA VAL A 165 1.29 -6.60 8.53
C VAL A 165 1.93 -6.98 7.21
N TRP A 166 1.72 -8.21 6.80
CA TRP A 166 2.13 -8.69 5.48
C TRP A 166 0.91 -9.02 4.65
N VAL A 167 0.96 -8.71 3.35
CA VAL A 167 -0.01 -9.19 2.36
C VAL A 167 0.76 -10.00 1.33
N THR A 168 0.37 -11.25 1.15
CA THR A 168 1.05 -12.20 0.25
C THR A 168 0.07 -12.95 -0.65
N LEU A 169 0.57 -13.66 -1.66
CA LEU A 169 -0.26 -14.31 -2.68
C LEU A 169 -0.65 -15.75 -2.36
N THR A 170 0.17 -16.47 -1.57
CA THR A 170 -0.02 -17.92 -1.39
C THR A 170 0.12 -18.36 0.06
N VAL A 171 -0.57 -19.45 0.40
CA VAL A 171 -0.48 -20.07 1.73
C VAL A 171 0.95 -20.48 2.08
N SER A 172 1.70 -21.03 1.13
CA SER A 172 3.11 -21.42 1.38
C SER A 172 3.99 -20.22 1.75
N ARG A 173 3.82 -19.08 1.06
CA ARG A 173 4.55 -17.85 1.39
C ARG A 173 4.13 -17.29 2.75
N LYS A 174 2.82 -17.35 3.06
CA LYS A 174 2.27 -16.97 4.38
C LYS A 174 2.91 -17.79 5.51
N GLN A 175 3.05 -19.10 5.33
CA GLN A 175 3.69 -19.98 6.32
C GLN A 175 5.16 -19.64 6.54
N GLN A 176 5.93 -19.48 5.46
CA GLN A 176 7.35 -19.08 5.55
C GLN A 176 7.52 -17.72 6.27
N LEU A 177 6.68 -16.75 5.94
CA LEU A 177 6.71 -15.43 6.60
C LEU A 177 6.38 -15.54 8.09
N LEU A 178 5.40 -16.38 8.48
CA LEU A 178 5.07 -16.63 9.89
C LEU A 178 6.27 -17.21 10.65
N GLU A 179 6.95 -18.19 10.08
CA GLU A 179 8.16 -18.79 10.67
C GLU A 179 9.26 -17.73 10.86
N TRP A 180 9.55 -16.95 9.82
CA TRP A 180 10.61 -15.95 9.88
C TRP A 180 10.28 -14.78 10.81
N CYS A 181 9.02 -14.39 10.91
CA CYS A 181 8.57 -13.31 11.80
C CYS A 181 8.43 -13.75 13.27
N ASN A 182 8.77 -15.00 13.60
CA ASN A 182 8.73 -15.46 14.99
C ASN A 182 9.50 -14.51 15.92
N GLY A 183 8.85 -14.09 17.03
CA GLY A 183 9.34 -13.09 17.98
C GLY A 183 8.89 -11.64 17.68
N LEU A 184 8.18 -11.40 16.58
CA LEU A 184 7.52 -10.12 16.26
C LEU A 184 5.99 -10.27 16.37
N ASP A 185 5.29 -9.20 16.72
CA ASP A 185 3.82 -9.13 16.61
C ASP A 185 3.45 -8.96 15.14
N VAL A 186 2.87 -10.01 14.51
CA VAL A 186 2.64 -10.06 13.06
C VAL A 186 1.24 -10.55 12.71
N ILE A 187 0.64 -9.94 11.69
CA ILE A 187 -0.54 -10.44 10.98
C ILE A 187 -0.16 -10.64 9.52
N ILE A 188 -0.53 -11.77 8.91
CA ILE A 188 -0.28 -12.05 7.52
C ILE A 188 -1.57 -12.41 6.82
N HIS A 189 -1.97 -11.60 5.84
CA HIS A 189 -3.14 -11.80 5.01
C HIS A 189 -2.75 -12.45 3.68
N LEU A 190 -3.60 -13.34 3.18
CA LEU A 190 -3.63 -13.61 1.74
C LEU A 190 -4.33 -12.44 1.05
N TRP A 191 -3.86 -12.05 -0.13
CA TRP A 191 -4.47 -10.95 -0.87
C TRP A 191 -5.97 -11.17 -1.10
N ASP A 192 -6.38 -12.41 -1.41
CA ASP A 192 -7.78 -12.74 -1.63
C ASP A 192 -8.66 -12.59 -0.38
N GLU A 193 -8.08 -12.58 0.83
CA GLU A 193 -8.80 -12.35 2.09
C GLU A 193 -9.19 -10.87 2.29
N ILE A 194 -8.55 -9.93 1.59
CA ILE A 194 -8.69 -8.48 1.85
C ILE A 194 -9.14 -7.65 0.65
N LYS A 195 -9.41 -8.29 -0.51
CA LYS A 195 -9.92 -7.62 -1.73
C LYS A 195 -11.32 -7.03 -1.59
#